data_67866741ee46778e2d52ba584b01c882
#
_entry.id   67866741ee46778e2d52ba584b01c882
#
_cell.length_a   1.000
_cell.length_b   1.000
_cell.length_c   1.000
_cell.angle_alpha   90.00
_cell.angle_beta   90.00
_cell.angle_gamma   90.00
#
_symmetry.space_group_name_H-M   'P 1'
#
loop_
_entity.id
_entity.type
_entity.pdbx_description
1 polymer ?
#
loop_
_entity_poly.entity_id
_entity_poly.type
_entity_poly.pdbx_seq_one_letter_code
_entity_poly.pdbx_strand_id
1 'polypeptide(L)'
;MTLSVASRIAALVLLAAAGCARDADDSFVASVQRLRPAVVLLSMRVPPEHKKDRYDDAYATGFVVASGNWGSDILTVQHAIDGAWNLHITIGNRLHAPARVVASNEDLDLALLRTPRRRLPSIALGSSTHLQGDVGREIGLLGYPVPDEFDDEGLGLATSLNTGRLSSIRKDALEVTLSIVPGESGAPVFIATTGEVVGVAESRFDEERSIGFALPVDDVKGFLHRYDRAHGF
;
A
#
# COMPACT_ATOMS: atom_id res chain seq x y z
N MET A 1 -32.14 -20.98 42.09
CA MET A 1 -30.70 -20.62 42.15
C MET A 1 -30.53 -19.24 41.53
N THR A 2 -30.45 -18.21 42.33
CA THR A 2 -30.27 -16.84 41.88
C THR A 2 -28.75 -16.56 41.78
N LEU A 3 -28.23 -16.32 40.57
CA LEU A 3 -26.84 -15.88 40.37
C LEU A 3 -26.62 -14.57 41.14
N SER A 4 -25.47 -14.47 41.84
CA SER A 4 -25.13 -13.30 42.63
C SER A 4 -24.93 -12.07 41.72
N VAL A 5 -25.13 -10.86 42.27
CA VAL A 5 -24.95 -9.59 41.53
C VAL A 5 -23.53 -9.50 40.94
N ALA A 6 -22.52 -10.00 41.63
CA ALA A 6 -21.12 -10.04 41.14
C ALA A 6 -20.97 -10.91 39.88
N SER A 7 -21.67 -12.06 39.79
CA SER A 7 -21.62 -12.92 38.59
C SER A 7 -22.32 -12.27 37.39
N ARG A 8 -23.34 -11.45 37.62
CA ARG A 8 -24.05 -10.72 36.56
C ARG A 8 -23.23 -9.56 36.01
N ILE A 9 -22.48 -8.84 36.86
CA ILE A 9 -21.58 -7.76 36.46
C ILE A 9 -20.39 -8.32 35.67
N ALA A 10 -19.80 -9.44 36.14
CA ALA A 10 -18.69 -10.08 35.40
C ALA A 10 -19.10 -10.59 34.01
N ALA A 11 -20.33 -11.15 33.90
CA ALA A 11 -20.86 -11.59 32.61
C ALA A 11 -21.16 -10.43 31.67
N LEU A 12 -21.60 -9.27 32.15
CA LEU A 12 -21.86 -8.06 31.34
C LEU A 12 -20.57 -7.44 30.84
N VAL A 13 -19.51 -7.41 31.65
CA VAL A 13 -18.20 -6.89 31.27
C VAL A 13 -17.54 -7.79 30.22
N LEU A 14 -17.65 -9.11 30.32
CA LEU A 14 -17.18 -10.07 29.34
C LEU A 14 -17.90 -9.95 27.98
N LEU A 15 -19.23 -9.73 27.99
CA LEU A 15 -20.01 -9.53 26.77
C LEU A 15 -19.65 -8.19 26.07
N ALA A 16 -19.43 -7.12 26.82
CA ALA A 16 -19.03 -5.83 26.27
C ALA A 16 -17.63 -5.89 25.66
N ALA A 17 -16.68 -6.58 26.30
CA ALA A 17 -15.32 -6.74 25.76
C ALA A 17 -15.30 -7.60 24.47
N ALA A 18 -16.15 -8.63 24.38
CA ALA A 18 -16.28 -9.44 23.17
C ALA A 18 -16.96 -8.69 22.01
N GLY A 19 -17.87 -7.76 22.30
CA GLY A 19 -18.48 -6.87 21.30
C GLY A 19 -17.44 -5.91 20.68
N CYS A 20 -16.68 -5.21 21.50
CA CYS A 20 -15.65 -4.27 21.02
C CYS A 20 -14.55 -4.94 20.16
N ALA A 21 -14.15 -6.18 20.47
CA ALA A 21 -13.16 -6.91 19.67
C ALA A 21 -13.72 -7.29 18.29
N ARG A 22 -14.97 -7.73 18.19
CA ARG A 22 -15.62 -8.02 16.91
C ARG A 22 -15.77 -6.78 16.05
N ASP A 23 -16.16 -5.65 16.61
CA ASP A 23 -16.31 -4.39 15.87
C ASP A 23 -14.96 -3.92 15.29
N ALA A 24 -13.84 -4.14 15.96
CA ALA A 24 -12.51 -3.82 15.48
C ALA A 24 -12.08 -4.73 14.31
N ASP A 25 -12.29 -6.04 14.42
CA ASP A 25 -12.00 -7.00 13.35
C ASP A 25 -12.88 -6.73 12.11
N ASP A 26 -14.17 -6.46 12.29
CA ASP A 26 -15.09 -6.14 11.20
C ASP A 26 -14.68 -4.84 10.50
N SER A 27 -14.21 -3.85 11.25
CA SER A 27 -13.74 -2.58 10.67
C SER A 27 -12.44 -2.75 9.87
N PHE A 28 -11.52 -3.62 10.32
CA PHE A 28 -10.31 -3.94 9.57
C PHE A 28 -10.62 -4.67 8.26
N VAL A 29 -11.46 -5.70 8.32
CA VAL A 29 -11.93 -6.42 7.11
C VAL A 29 -12.58 -5.45 6.12
N ALA A 30 -13.45 -4.55 6.59
CA ALA A 30 -14.08 -3.53 5.75
C ALA A 30 -13.07 -2.58 5.11
N SER A 31 -12.02 -2.19 5.86
CA SER A 31 -10.93 -1.35 5.35
C SER A 31 -10.18 -2.05 4.21
N VAL A 32 -9.80 -3.31 4.40
CA VAL A 32 -9.13 -4.14 3.38
C VAL A 32 -9.99 -4.28 2.13
N GLN A 33 -11.27 -4.62 2.28
CA GLN A 33 -12.18 -4.80 1.14
C GLN A 33 -12.40 -3.50 0.34
N ARG A 34 -12.41 -2.36 1.02
CA ARG A 34 -12.53 -1.04 0.39
C ARG A 34 -11.28 -0.65 -0.39
N LEU A 35 -10.08 -0.92 0.15
CA LEU A 35 -8.82 -0.49 -0.46
C LEU A 35 -8.34 -1.43 -1.58
N ARG A 36 -8.53 -2.74 -1.41
CA ARG A 36 -8.04 -3.77 -2.33
C ARG A 36 -8.34 -3.53 -3.82
N PRO A 37 -9.55 -3.07 -4.24
CA PRO A 37 -9.84 -2.87 -5.66
C PRO A 37 -9.03 -1.75 -6.33
N ALA A 38 -8.38 -0.90 -5.56
CA ALA A 38 -7.54 0.19 -6.06
C ALA A 38 -6.04 -0.13 -6.02
N VAL A 39 -5.65 -1.27 -5.46
CA VAL A 39 -4.24 -1.71 -5.42
C VAL A 39 -3.93 -2.50 -6.68
N VAL A 40 -2.83 -2.17 -7.34
CA VAL A 40 -2.42 -2.75 -8.62
C VAL A 40 -1.04 -3.37 -8.52
N LEU A 41 -0.84 -4.48 -9.20
CA LEU A 41 0.49 -4.99 -9.53
C LEU A 41 1.03 -4.19 -10.71
N LEU A 42 2.25 -3.71 -10.59
CA LEU A 42 3.05 -3.17 -11.67
C LEU A 42 3.96 -4.26 -12.19
N SER A 43 3.96 -4.48 -13.50
CA SER A 43 4.90 -5.35 -14.19
C SER A 43 5.62 -4.55 -15.27
N MET A 44 6.92 -4.73 -15.39
CA MET A 44 7.76 -3.97 -16.29
C MET A 44 9.02 -4.73 -16.65
N ARG A 45 9.73 -4.23 -17.64
CA ARG A 45 11.09 -4.65 -17.98
C ARG A 45 12.08 -3.61 -17.53
N VAL A 46 13.21 -4.09 -17.01
CA VAL A 46 14.31 -3.24 -16.55
C VAL A 46 15.62 -3.64 -17.25
N PRO A 47 16.65 -2.78 -17.24
CA PRO A 47 17.97 -3.15 -17.70
C PRO A 47 18.44 -4.42 -16.96
N PRO A 48 19.04 -5.39 -17.67
CA PRO A 48 19.40 -6.66 -17.07
C PRO A 48 20.57 -6.49 -16.09
N GLU A 49 20.49 -7.18 -14.97
CA GLU A 49 21.59 -7.26 -14.00
C GLU A 49 22.79 -8.02 -14.62
N HIS A 50 22.52 -9.07 -15.41
CA HIS A 50 23.54 -9.84 -16.10
C HIS A 50 23.65 -9.46 -17.57
N LYS A 51 24.86 -9.12 -18.03
CA LYS A 51 25.14 -8.66 -19.42
C LYS A 51 24.73 -9.61 -20.54
N LYS A 52 24.38 -10.85 -20.22
CA LYS A 52 23.94 -11.87 -21.21
C LYS A 52 22.45 -11.80 -21.51
N ASP A 53 21.68 -11.20 -20.64
CA ASP A 53 20.24 -11.11 -20.77
C ASP A 53 19.87 -9.85 -21.56
N ARG A 54 18.69 -9.84 -22.14
CA ARG A 54 18.19 -8.68 -22.90
C ARG A 54 17.46 -7.69 -21.98
N TYR A 55 16.87 -8.20 -20.92
CA TYR A 55 16.15 -7.47 -19.86
C TYR A 55 15.86 -8.43 -18.72
N ASP A 56 15.53 -7.88 -17.58
CA ASP A 56 14.93 -8.60 -16.45
C ASP A 56 13.49 -8.14 -16.28
N ASP A 57 12.61 -9.03 -15.89
CA ASP A 57 11.26 -8.69 -15.48
C ASP A 57 11.30 -8.17 -14.04
N ALA A 58 10.57 -7.08 -13.78
CA ALA A 58 10.49 -6.46 -12.46
C ALA A 58 9.04 -6.21 -12.08
N TYR A 59 8.78 -6.23 -10.77
CA TYR A 59 7.46 -6.10 -10.20
C TYR A 59 7.47 -5.11 -9.03
N ALA A 60 6.36 -4.40 -8.89
CA ALA A 60 6.13 -3.51 -7.75
C ALA A 60 4.63 -3.42 -7.46
N THR A 61 4.28 -2.83 -6.37
CA THR A 61 2.90 -2.47 -6.05
C THR A 61 2.68 -0.98 -6.33
N GLY A 62 1.49 -0.64 -6.79
CA GLY A 62 1.00 0.73 -6.82
C GLY A 62 -0.45 0.78 -6.38
N PHE A 63 -0.98 1.97 -6.22
CA PHE A 63 -2.40 2.14 -5.95
C PHE A 63 -2.95 3.40 -6.61
N VAL A 64 -4.22 3.34 -6.97
CA VAL A 64 -4.92 4.42 -7.70
C VAL A 64 -5.24 5.55 -6.73
N VAL A 65 -4.74 6.74 -7.01
CA VAL A 65 -4.99 7.97 -6.22
C VAL A 65 -6.00 8.89 -6.85
N ALA A 66 -6.17 8.84 -8.17
CA ALA A 66 -7.17 9.63 -8.89
C ALA A 66 -7.67 8.91 -10.14
N SER A 67 -8.93 9.19 -10.53
CA SER A 67 -9.53 8.62 -11.72
C SER A 67 -10.53 9.59 -12.38
N GLY A 68 -10.52 9.62 -13.69
CA GLY A 68 -11.41 10.48 -14.48
C GLY A 68 -11.63 9.96 -15.91
N ASN A 69 -12.17 10.81 -16.78
CA ASN A 69 -12.37 10.48 -18.19
C ASN A 69 -11.05 10.30 -18.97
N TRP A 70 -9.96 10.84 -18.43
CA TRP A 70 -8.59 10.73 -18.95
C TRP A 70 -7.93 9.40 -18.62
N GLY A 71 -8.40 8.69 -17.59
CA GLY A 71 -7.83 7.43 -17.11
C GLY A 71 -7.73 7.38 -15.59
N SER A 72 -6.72 6.69 -15.09
CA SER A 72 -6.42 6.60 -13.66
C SER A 72 -4.95 6.87 -13.39
N ASP A 73 -4.67 7.62 -12.35
CA ASP A 73 -3.33 7.89 -11.84
C ASP A 73 -3.00 6.92 -10.71
N ILE A 74 -1.86 6.28 -10.84
CA ILE A 74 -1.35 5.26 -9.93
C ILE A 74 -0.08 5.80 -9.28
N LEU A 75 -0.05 5.81 -7.96
CA LEU A 75 1.11 6.15 -7.16
C LEU A 75 1.96 4.90 -6.90
N THR A 76 3.27 5.04 -6.97
CA THR A 76 4.27 4.02 -6.60
C THR A 76 5.57 4.70 -6.20
N VAL A 77 6.62 3.92 -5.92
CA VAL A 77 7.97 4.43 -5.65
C VAL A 77 8.78 4.56 -6.94
N GLN A 78 9.70 5.53 -6.97
CA GLN A 78 10.50 5.84 -8.17
C GLN A 78 11.54 4.77 -8.45
N HIS A 79 12.26 4.28 -7.43
CA HIS A 79 13.31 3.29 -7.62
C HIS A 79 12.81 2.00 -8.28
N ALA A 80 11.55 1.60 -8.04
CA ALA A 80 10.97 0.40 -8.63
C ALA A 80 10.74 0.51 -10.14
N ILE A 81 10.67 1.74 -10.67
CA ILE A 81 10.41 2.00 -12.10
C ILE A 81 11.57 2.68 -12.81
N ASP A 82 12.72 2.81 -12.14
CA ASP A 82 13.88 3.49 -12.72
C ASP A 82 14.42 2.71 -13.93
N GLY A 83 14.58 3.42 -15.05
CA GLY A 83 14.98 2.81 -16.32
C GLY A 83 13.99 1.79 -16.90
N ALA A 84 12.81 1.63 -16.30
CA ALA A 84 11.81 0.66 -16.72
C ALA A 84 11.12 1.04 -18.04
N TRP A 85 10.78 0.01 -18.82
CA TRP A 85 9.93 0.16 -20.00
C TRP A 85 8.88 -0.95 -20.04
N ASN A 86 7.93 -0.84 -20.95
CA ASN A 86 6.83 -1.80 -21.09
C ASN A 86 6.00 -1.96 -19.80
N LEU A 87 5.74 -0.82 -19.13
CA LEU A 87 4.97 -0.82 -17.88
C LEU A 87 3.52 -1.19 -18.12
N HIS A 88 3.06 -2.12 -17.33
CA HIS A 88 1.66 -2.56 -17.27
C HIS A 88 1.15 -2.57 -15.83
N ILE A 89 -0.14 -2.39 -15.68
CA ILE A 89 -0.85 -2.60 -14.42
C ILE A 89 -1.72 -3.84 -14.52
N THR A 90 -1.80 -4.59 -13.43
CA THR A 90 -2.69 -5.74 -13.29
C THR A 90 -3.48 -5.63 -11.98
N ILE A 91 -4.78 -5.90 -12.04
CA ILE A 91 -5.67 -5.99 -10.86
C ILE A 91 -6.28 -7.38 -10.82
N GLY A 92 -5.79 -8.21 -9.91
CA GLY A 92 -6.15 -9.62 -9.85
C GLY A 92 -5.99 -10.28 -11.24
N ASN A 93 -6.85 -11.22 -11.59
CA ASN A 93 -6.82 -11.88 -12.90
C ASN A 93 -7.70 -11.19 -13.97
N ARG A 94 -8.15 -9.95 -13.74
CA ARG A 94 -9.22 -9.35 -14.56
C ARG A 94 -8.78 -8.18 -15.42
N LEU A 95 -7.76 -7.44 -15.03
CA LEU A 95 -7.31 -6.26 -15.75
C LEU A 95 -5.81 -6.35 -15.99
N HIS A 96 -5.43 -6.23 -17.25
CA HIS A 96 -4.06 -5.97 -17.67
C HIS A 96 -4.09 -4.79 -18.64
N ALA A 97 -3.40 -3.71 -18.33
CA ALA A 97 -3.43 -2.49 -19.12
C ALA A 97 -2.08 -1.76 -19.09
N PRO A 98 -1.67 -1.10 -20.20
CA PRO A 98 -0.45 -0.33 -20.22
C PRO A 98 -0.53 0.88 -19.30
N ALA A 99 0.61 1.26 -18.75
CA ALA A 99 0.78 2.48 -17.98
C ALA A 99 2.02 3.26 -18.48
N ARG A 100 2.05 4.56 -18.19
CA ARG A 100 3.21 5.40 -18.47
C ARG A 100 3.50 6.32 -17.30
N VAL A 101 4.76 6.64 -17.08
CA VAL A 101 5.18 7.64 -16.09
C VAL A 101 4.69 9.02 -16.55
N VAL A 102 4.04 9.75 -15.64
CA VAL A 102 3.59 11.13 -15.86
C VAL A 102 4.29 12.13 -14.95
N ALA A 103 4.79 11.68 -13.81
CA ALA A 103 5.68 12.45 -12.93
C ALA A 103 6.57 11.51 -12.11
N SER A 104 7.74 11.95 -11.73
CA SER A 104 8.61 11.28 -10.77
C SER A 104 9.41 12.30 -9.97
N ASN A 105 9.87 11.88 -8.80
CA ASN A 105 10.72 12.66 -7.91
C ASN A 105 11.68 11.70 -7.20
N GLU A 106 12.97 11.78 -7.53
CA GLU A 106 14.03 10.93 -6.97
C GLU A 106 14.28 11.23 -5.49
N ASP A 107 14.25 12.51 -5.08
CA ASP A 107 14.51 12.91 -3.69
C ASP A 107 13.45 12.36 -2.71
N LEU A 108 12.20 12.20 -3.18
CA LEU A 108 11.09 11.65 -2.42
C LEU A 108 10.85 10.17 -2.72
N ASP A 109 11.59 9.60 -3.65
CA ASP A 109 11.36 8.24 -4.15
C ASP A 109 9.90 7.97 -4.55
N LEU A 110 9.28 8.90 -5.28
CA LEU A 110 7.88 8.81 -5.72
C LEU A 110 7.74 8.87 -7.23
N ALA A 111 6.82 8.08 -7.75
CA ALA A 111 6.39 8.14 -9.13
C ALA A 111 4.88 8.08 -9.28
N LEU A 112 4.37 8.82 -10.27
CA LEU A 112 2.99 8.81 -10.68
C LEU A 112 2.89 8.23 -12.10
N LEU A 113 2.12 7.17 -12.22
CA LEU A 113 1.85 6.51 -13.49
C LEU A 113 0.42 6.82 -13.93
N ARG A 114 0.16 6.77 -15.24
CA ARG A 114 -1.19 6.90 -15.79
C ARG A 114 -1.51 5.72 -16.71
N THR A 115 -2.65 5.06 -16.43
CA THR A 115 -3.29 4.15 -17.39
C THR A 115 -4.42 4.88 -18.11
N PRO A 116 -4.37 4.98 -19.46
CA PRO A 116 -5.36 5.76 -20.20
C PRO A 116 -6.71 5.03 -20.31
N ARG A 117 -7.79 5.82 -20.37
CA ARG A 117 -9.15 5.33 -20.67
C ARG A 117 -9.67 4.24 -19.72
N ARG A 118 -9.10 4.10 -18.54
CA ARG A 118 -9.54 3.16 -17.49
C ARG A 118 -9.88 3.95 -16.25
N ARG A 119 -11.13 3.95 -15.86
CA ARG A 119 -11.59 4.55 -14.61
C ARG A 119 -11.65 3.47 -13.55
N LEU A 120 -10.63 3.43 -12.69
CA LEU A 120 -10.48 2.48 -11.61
C LEU A 120 -10.96 3.09 -10.28
N PRO A 121 -11.35 2.28 -9.30
CA PRO A 121 -11.54 2.77 -7.93
C PRO A 121 -10.26 3.47 -7.44
N SER A 122 -10.41 4.56 -6.69
CA SER A 122 -9.28 5.33 -6.14
C SER A 122 -9.34 5.36 -4.63
N ILE A 123 -8.17 5.46 -4.00
CA ILE A 123 -7.98 5.58 -2.56
C ILE A 123 -7.82 7.06 -2.22
N ALA A 124 -8.60 7.52 -1.25
CA ALA A 124 -8.39 8.82 -0.63
C ALA A 124 -7.19 8.75 0.32
N LEU A 125 -6.27 9.68 0.19
CA LEU A 125 -5.11 9.79 1.07
C LEU A 125 -5.52 10.44 2.41
N GLY A 126 -5.07 9.84 3.50
CA GLY A 126 -5.27 10.33 4.86
C GLY A 126 -4.29 11.44 5.24
N SER A 127 -3.85 11.48 6.49
CA SER A 127 -2.83 12.41 6.96
C SER A 127 -1.82 11.72 7.88
N SER A 128 -0.57 12.11 7.76
CA SER A 128 0.51 11.65 8.63
C SER A 128 0.91 12.65 9.73
N THR A 129 0.38 13.87 9.70
CA THR A 129 0.75 14.94 10.66
C THR A 129 0.35 14.66 12.11
N HIS A 130 -0.71 13.87 12.33
CA HIS A 130 -1.22 13.57 13.67
C HIS A 130 -0.69 12.24 14.26
N LEU A 131 0.13 11.50 13.52
CA LEU A 131 0.58 10.15 13.91
C LEU A 131 1.51 10.11 15.14
N GLN A 132 2.02 11.24 15.62
CA GLN A 132 2.90 11.28 16.82
C GLN A 132 2.28 10.61 18.05
N GLY A 133 0.96 10.67 18.19
CA GLY A 133 0.21 9.98 19.25
C GLY A 133 -0.18 8.54 18.92
N ASP A 134 0.15 8.05 17.75
CA ASP A 134 -0.35 6.78 17.19
C ASP A 134 0.71 5.66 17.16
N VAL A 135 1.89 5.88 17.73
CA VAL A 135 2.91 4.83 17.90
C VAL A 135 2.31 3.65 18.67
N GLY A 136 2.46 2.43 18.12
CA GLY A 136 1.80 1.21 18.61
C GLY A 136 0.47 0.91 17.95
N ARG A 137 -0.12 1.83 17.16
CA ARG A 137 -1.36 1.59 16.42
C ARG A 137 -1.16 0.50 15.36
N GLU A 138 -2.16 -0.34 15.20
CA GLU A 138 -2.17 -1.38 14.20
C GLU A 138 -2.33 -0.80 12.79
N ILE A 139 -1.51 -1.29 11.88
CA ILE A 139 -1.49 -0.89 10.47
C ILE A 139 -1.58 -2.12 9.58
N GLY A 140 -2.09 -1.91 8.36
CA GLY A 140 -2.06 -2.86 7.26
C GLY A 140 -1.28 -2.32 6.08
N LEU A 141 -0.76 -3.25 5.28
CA LEU A 141 -0.19 -3.02 3.97
C LEU A 141 -0.89 -3.95 2.99
N LEU A 142 -1.33 -3.43 1.87
CA LEU A 142 -1.89 -4.24 0.77
C LEU A 142 -0.95 -4.17 -0.43
N GLY A 143 -0.35 -5.30 -0.79
CA GLY A 143 0.63 -5.36 -1.86
C GLY A 143 0.64 -6.70 -2.59
N TYR A 144 1.61 -6.86 -3.47
CA TYR A 144 1.87 -8.08 -4.23
C TYR A 144 3.28 -8.57 -3.84
N PRO A 145 3.42 -9.37 -2.76
CA PRO A 145 4.71 -9.92 -2.35
C PRO A 145 5.19 -10.96 -3.35
N VAL A 146 6.48 -10.93 -3.69
CA VAL A 146 7.19 -11.91 -4.54
C VAL A 146 6.33 -12.48 -5.69
N PRO A 147 5.77 -11.62 -6.57
CA PRO A 147 4.73 -12.02 -7.51
C PRO A 147 5.22 -13.03 -8.57
N ASP A 148 6.47 -12.99 -8.94
CA ASP A 148 7.13 -13.96 -9.81
C ASP A 148 7.17 -15.37 -9.20
N GLU A 149 7.57 -15.48 -7.95
CA GLU A 149 7.58 -16.77 -7.24
C GLU A 149 6.16 -17.36 -7.13
N PHE A 150 5.17 -16.54 -6.82
CA PHE A 150 3.78 -17.00 -6.70
C PHE A 150 3.17 -17.41 -8.04
N ASP A 151 3.55 -16.75 -9.13
CA ASP A 151 3.10 -17.13 -10.48
C ASP A 151 3.77 -18.41 -10.94
N ASP A 152 5.07 -18.57 -10.71
CA ASP A 152 5.84 -19.77 -11.02
C ASP A 152 5.33 -21.02 -10.27
N GLU A 153 4.93 -20.86 -9.00
CA GLU A 153 4.32 -21.92 -8.20
C GLU A 153 2.83 -22.17 -8.53
N GLY A 154 2.27 -21.41 -9.45
CA GLY A 154 0.86 -21.54 -9.87
C GLY A 154 -0.15 -21.05 -8.83
N LEU A 155 0.27 -20.26 -7.82
CA LEU A 155 -0.60 -19.70 -6.79
C LEU A 155 -1.41 -18.50 -7.30
N GLY A 156 -0.99 -17.91 -8.43
CA GLY A 156 -1.63 -16.80 -9.09
C GLY A 156 -1.39 -15.46 -8.40
N LEU A 157 -1.72 -14.39 -9.11
CA LEU A 157 -1.47 -13.02 -8.69
C LEU A 157 -2.67 -12.46 -7.91
N ALA A 158 -2.51 -12.25 -6.62
CA ALA A 158 -3.51 -11.64 -5.75
C ALA A 158 -2.86 -10.68 -4.77
N THR A 159 -3.58 -9.60 -4.40
CA THR A 159 -3.13 -8.74 -3.31
C THR A 159 -3.11 -9.50 -2.00
N SER A 160 -2.00 -9.42 -1.30
CA SER A 160 -1.82 -9.95 0.06
C SER A 160 -1.95 -8.82 1.09
N LEU A 161 -2.46 -9.17 2.26
CA LEU A 161 -2.47 -8.30 3.42
C LEU A 161 -1.28 -8.66 4.31
N ASN A 162 -0.42 -7.67 4.58
CA ASN A 162 0.59 -7.74 5.62
C ASN A 162 0.19 -6.82 6.77
N THR A 163 0.44 -7.20 8.02
CA THR A 163 0.02 -6.45 9.21
C THR A 163 1.15 -6.23 10.18
N GLY A 164 1.11 -5.09 10.84
CA GLY A 164 2.10 -4.71 11.84
C GLY A 164 1.63 -3.52 12.67
N ARG A 165 2.59 -2.81 13.24
CA ARG A 165 2.33 -1.61 14.04
C ARG A 165 3.20 -0.47 13.57
N LEU A 166 2.70 0.75 13.73
CA LEU A 166 3.50 1.95 13.63
C LEU A 166 4.50 1.92 14.80
N SER A 167 5.79 1.82 14.50
CA SER A 167 6.86 1.64 15.48
C SER A 167 7.48 2.97 15.91
N SER A 168 7.72 3.85 14.94
CA SER A 168 8.32 5.16 15.19
C SER A 168 7.99 6.13 14.06
N ILE A 169 8.01 7.42 14.36
CA ILE A 169 7.89 8.48 13.36
C ILE A 169 9.23 9.19 13.30
N ARG A 170 9.87 9.11 12.15
CA ARG A 170 11.13 9.77 11.87
C ARG A 170 10.87 11.04 11.04
N LYS A 171 11.91 11.81 10.79
CA LYS A 171 11.80 13.07 10.04
C LYS A 171 11.15 12.88 8.66
N ASP A 172 11.60 11.87 7.93
CA ASP A 172 11.21 11.65 6.52
C ASP A 172 10.68 10.21 6.30
N ALA A 173 10.30 9.50 7.36
CA ALA A 173 9.82 8.11 7.27
C ALA A 173 8.94 7.69 8.45
N LEU A 174 7.99 6.84 8.20
CA LEU A 174 7.28 6.04 9.19
C LEU A 174 7.98 4.70 9.32
N GLU A 175 8.42 4.35 10.53
CA GLU A 175 8.97 3.03 10.84
C GLU A 175 7.83 2.10 11.27
N VAL A 176 7.80 0.90 10.70
CA VAL A 176 6.73 -0.08 10.89
C VAL A 176 7.30 -1.45 11.23
N THR A 177 6.57 -2.24 12.04
CA THR A 177 6.99 -3.59 12.47
C THR A 177 6.54 -4.68 11.49
N LEU A 178 6.47 -4.37 10.20
CA LEU A 178 6.20 -5.35 9.16
C LEU A 178 7.39 -5.43 8.20
N SER A 179 7.65 -6.63 7.71
CA SER A 179 8.65 -6.83 6.67
C SER A 179 8.05 -6.43 5.34
N ILE A 180 8.74 -5.56 4.60
CA ILE A 180 8.36 -5.20 3.23
C ILE A 180 9.27 -6.01 2.30
N VAL A 181 8.67 -6.92 1.54
CA VAL A 181 9.39 -7.83 0.64
C VAL A 181 9.33 -7.35 -0.81
N PRO A 182 10.18 -7.90 -1.70
CA PRO A 182 10.15 -7.57 -3.13
C PRO A 182 8.73 -7.67 -3.70
N GLY A 183 8.35 -6.69 -4.53
CA GLY A 183 6.99 -6.57 -5.06
C GLY A 183 6.04 -5.70 -4.22
N GLU A 184 6.29 -5.51 -2.91
CA GLU A 184 5.45 -4.66 -2.05
C GLU A 184 5.86 -3.18 -2.05
N SER A 185 7.02 -2.81 -2.61
CA SER A 185 7.42 -1.41 -2.79
C SER A 185 6.35 -0.62 -3.53
N GLY A 186 5.96 0.54 -3.00
CA GLY A 186 4.86 1.37 -3.51
C GLY A 186 3.46 1.00 -2.98
N ALA A 187 3.33 0.00 -2.12
CA ALA A 187 2.06 -0.40 -1.53
C ALA A 187 1.51 0.65 -0.55
N PRO A 188 0.18 0.83 -0.44
CA PRO A 188 -0.42 1.69 0.57
C PRO A 188 -0.27 1.08 1.97
N VAL A 189 0.22 1.88 2.90
CA VAL A 189 0.22 1.60 4.35
C VAL A 189 -0.93 2.37 4.97
N PHE A 190 -1.80 1.69 5.71
CA PHE A 190 -3.03 2.27 6.23
C PHE A 190 -3.29 1.87 7.68
N ILE A 191 -4.04 2.70 8.39
CA ILE A 191 -4.53 2.41 9.75
C ILE A 191 -5.59 1.30 9.67
N ALA A 192 -5.39 0.21 10.40
CA ALA A 192 -6.22 -0.99 10.32
C ALA A 192 -7.72 -0.69 10.52
N THR A 193 -8.06 0.05 11.57
CA THR A 193 -9.45 0.31 11.96
C THR A 193 -10.19 1.31 11.07
N THR A 194 -9.50 2.27 10.45
CA THR A 194 -10.14 3.32 9.63
C THR A 194 -9.94 3.10 8.15
N GLY A 195 -8.90 2.35 7.75
CA GLY A 195 -8.45 2.22 6.36
C GLY A 195 -7.91 3.54 5.79
N GLU A 196 -7.53 4.48 6.63
CA GLU A 196 -6.89 5.72 6.25
C GLU A 196 -5.45 5.44 5.80
N VAL A 197 -5.11 5.76 4.55
CA VAL A 197 -3.75 5.60 4.04
C VAL A 197 -2.87 6.69 4.60
N VAL A 198 -1.84 6.28 5.34
CA VAL A 198 -0.92 7.17 6.06
C VAL A 198 0.50 7.16 5.50
N GLY A 199 0.82 6.20 4.63
CA GLY A 199 2.14 6.12 4.00
C GLY A 199 2.17 5.24 2.75
N VAL A 200 3.32 5.26 2.08
CA VAL A 200 3.66 4.42 0.92
C VAL A 200 4.85 3.57 1.30
N ALA A 201 4.73 2.26 1.14
CA ALA A 201 5.76 1.29 1.51
C ALA A 201 7.04 1.52 0.69
N GLU A 202 8.17 1.54 1.38
CA GLU A 202 9.49 1.72 0.81
C GLU A 202 10.45 0.67 1.39
N SER A 203 11.15 -0.04 0.53
CA SER A 203 12.18 -1.00 0.94
C SER A 203 13.52 -0.26 1.05
N ARG A 204 13.91 0.12 2.27
CA ARG A 204 15.18 0.83 2.53
C ARG A 204 16.31 -0.07 3.00
N PHE A 205 16.02 -1.29 3.44
CA PHE A 205 17.00 -2.21 4.02
C PHE A 205 16.82 -3.62 3.51
N ASP A 206 17.93 -4.38 3.52
CA ASP A 206 17.96 -5.77 3.12
C ASP A 206 16.98 -6.66 3.92
N GLU A 207 16.54 -7.72 3.29
CA GLU A 207 15.44 -8.62 3.61
C GLU A 207 15.43 -9.26 5.02
N GLU A 208 16.50 -9.19 5.78
CA GLU A 208 16.63 -9.90 7.05
C GLU A 208 16.05 -9.15 8.26
N ARG A 209 15.39 -8.00 8.05
CA ARG A 209 14.94 -7.16 9.17
C ARG A 209 13.42 -7.04 9.21
N SER A 210 12.84 -7.40 10.35
CA SER A 210 11.42 -7.16 10.67
C SER A 210 11.08 -5.67 10.88
N ILE A 211 11.73 -4.79 10.12
CA ILE A 211 11.55 -3.35 10.17
C ILE A 211 11.31 -2.88 8.75
N GLY A 212 10.13 -2.35 8.50
CA GLY A 212 9.77 -1.69 7.24
C GLY A 212 9.76 -0.18 7.40
N PHE A 213 9.79 0.51 6.29
CA PHE A 213 9.64 1.97 6.23
C PHE A 213 8.55 2.33 5.24
N ALA A 214 7.86 3.43 5.54
CA ALA A 214 6.91 4.01 4.62
C ALA A 214 7.14 5.52 4.53
N LEU A 215 7.04 6.06 3.33
CA LEU A 215 7.03 7.50 3.11
C LEU A 215 5.73 8.09 3.67
N PRO A 216 5.79 9.17 4.47
CA PRO A 216 4.60 9.81 5.03
C PRO A 216 3.66 10.34 3.94
N VAL A 217 2.36 10.13 4.11
CA VAL A 217 1.36 10.49 3.08
C VAL A 217 1.26 12.00 2.83
N ASP A 218 1.65 12.85 3.78
CA ASP A 218 1.62 14.31 3.57
C ASP A 218 2.73 14.77 2.61
N ASP A 219 3.88 14.07 2.54
CA ASP A 219 4.91 14.27 1.51
C ASP A 219 4.39 13.85 0.13
N VAL A 220 3.67 12.74 0.08
CA VAL A 220 2.96 12.28 -1.13
C VAL A 220 1.97 13.33 -1.64
N LYS A 221 1.15 13.91 -0.76
CA LYS A 221 0.23 15.00 -1.14
C LYS A 221 0.97 16.21 -1.67
N GLY A 222 2.10 16.56 -1.05
CA GLY A 222 2.98 17.62 -1.54
C GLY A 222 3.49 17.36 -2.96
N PHE A 223 3.87 16.12 -3.28
CA PHE A 223 4.26 15.70 -4.63
C PHE A 223 3.09 15.82 -5.62
N LEU A 224 1.93 15.25 -5.30
CA LEU A 224 0.74 15.29 -6.16
C LEU A 224 0.27 16.73 -6.43
N HIS A 225 0.25 17.58 -5.42
CA HIS A 225 -0.13 18.99 -5.58
C HIS A 225 0.84 19.79 -6.48
N ARG A 226 2.14 19.46 -6.46
CA ARG A 226 3.11 20.06 -7.40
C ARG A 226 2.83 19.61 -8.84
N TYR A 227 2.47 18.34 -9.01
CA TYR A 227 2.11 17.79 -10.31
C TYR A 227 0.85 18.46 -10.87
N ASP A 228 -0.23 18.55 -10.09
CA ASP A 228 -1.50 19.16 -10.51
C ASP A 228 -1.31 20.61 -10.94
N ARG A 229 -0.57 21.42 -10.18
CA ARG A 229 -0.27 22.80 -10.54
C ARG A 229 0.55 22.95 -11.83
N ALA A 230 1.46 22.03 -12.09
CA ALA A 230 2.29 22.05 -13.30
C ALA A 230 1.49 21.70 -14.58
N HIS A 231 0.37 20.97 -14.44
CA HIS A 231 -0.41 20.44 -15.56
C HIS A 231 -1.81 21.05 -15.68
N GLY A 232 -2.22 21.96 -14.79
CA GLY A 232 -3.44 22.77 -14.89
C GLY A 232 -4.75 21.97 -14.66
N PHE A 233 -4.74 21.00 -13.76
CA PHE A 233 -5.92 20.26 -13.34
C PHE A 233 -6.59 20.90 -12.13
#